data_a66f713eb0d0f8912a5cb533ba383ac4
#
_entry.id   a66f713eb0d0f8912a5cb533ba383ac4
#
_cell.length_a   1.000
_cell.length_b   1.000
_cell.length_c   1.000
_cell.angle_alpha   90.00
_cell.angle_beta   90.00
_cell.angle_gamma   90.00
#
_symmetry.space_group_name_H-M   'P 1'
#
loop_
_entity.id
_entity.type
_entity.pdbx_description
1 polymer ?
#
loop_
_entity_poly.entity_id
_entity_poly.type
_entity_poly.pdbx_seq_one_letter_code
_entity_poly.pdbx_strand_id
1 'polypeptide(L)'
;EEYYVTDFVKNPILIKNNFGYKEISEKVLKKLILENIESFMNELGNSFCFVGSEYKIKIGDRYNYIDLLLFNYEFNCFVVVELKVTELKKEHIGQIEFYMNYIDKNLKNINQDKTIGIIICKKENRYVIEYCSDDRIISREYELV
;
A
#
# COMPACT_ATOMS: atom_id res chain seq x y z
N GLU A 1 -16.26 18.48 9.37
CA GLU A 1 -15.70 17.87 8.16
C GLU A 1 -14.74 16.77 8.55
N GLU A 2 -14.97 15.55 8.05
CA GLU A 2 -14.13 14.42 8.33
C GLU A 2 -13.05 14.25 7.27
N TYR A 3 -11.84 13.95 7.72
CA TYR A 3 -10.70 13.64 6.85
C TYR A 3 -10.26 12.20 7.08
N TYR A 4 -9.97 11.51 5.99
CA TYR A 4 -9.41 10.15 6.02
C TYR A 4 -7.93 10.20 5.67
N VAL A 5 -7.15 9.26 6.19
CA VAL A 5 -5.72 9.19 5.88
C VAL A 5 -5.46 9.14 4.36
N THR A 6 -6.36 8.51 3.61
CA THR A 6 -6.28 8.42 2.16
C THR A 6 -6.33 9.77 1.45
N ASP A 7 -6.92 10.81 2.07
CA ASP A 7 -7.00 12.15 1.50
C ASP A 7 -5.63 12.85 1.47
N PHE A 8 -4.68 12.36 2.27
CA PHE A 8 -3.37 12.98 2.43
C PHE A 8 -2.25 12.25 1.70
N VAL A 9 -2.58 11.20 0.95
CA VAL A 9 -1.61 10.46 0.15
C VAL A 9 -1.54 11.07 -1.24
N LYS A 10 -0.38 11.60 -1.61
CA LYS A 10 -0.23 12.27 -2.90
C LYS A 10 -0.22 11.29 -4.08
N ASN A 11 -0.34 11.84 -5.29
CA ASN A 11 -0.32 11.10 -6.54
C ASN A 11 0.35 11.97 -7.61
N PRO A 12 1.41 11.53 -8.32
CA PRO A 12 2.05 10.21 -8.17
C PRO A 12 2.98 10.14 -6.97
N ILE A 13 3.35 8.90 -6.60
CA ILE A 13 4.39 8.64 -5.62
C ILE A 13 5.72 8.59 -6.35
N LEU A 14 6.65 9.46 -6.00
CA LEU A 14 7.97 9.49 -6.64
C LEU A 14 8.90 8.48 -5.94
N ILE A 15 9.50 7.61 -6.73
CA ILE A 15 10.39 6.56 -6.22
C ILE A 15 11.77 6.74 -6.84
N LYS A 16 12.79 6.87 -5.98
CA LYS A 16 14.16 7.06 -6.42
C LYS A 16 14.66 5.83 -7.16
N ASN A 17 15.18 6.07 -8.37
CA ASN A 17 15.73 5.04 -9.24
C ASN A 17 17.20 5.36 -9.51
N ASN A 18 18.06 5.11 -8.51
CA ASN A 18 19.48 5.44 -8.57
C ASN A 18 20.23 4.65 -9.64
N PHE A 19 19.66 3.56 -10.14
CA PHE A 19 20.28 2.69 -11.14
C PHE A 19 19.79 2.98 -12.57
N GLY A 20 18.85 3.90 -12.74
CA GLY A 20 18.34 4.27 -14.06
C GLY A 20 17.55 3.17 -14.77
N TYR A 21 16.87 2.31 -14.04
CA TYR A 21 16.05 1.26 -14.64
C TYR A 21 14.92 1.88 -15.49
N LYS A 22 14.71 1.35 -16.68
CA LYS A 22 13.62 1.79 -17.57
C LYS A 22 12.35 0.98 -17.33
N GLU A 23 12.51 -0.33 -17.18
CA GLU A 23 11.42 -1.25 -16.83
C GLU A 23 11.84 -2.05 -15.62
N ILE A 24 10.91 -2.26 -14.71
CA ILE A 24 11.19 -2.95 -13.46
C ILE A 24 10.14 -3.99 -13.16
N SER A 25 10.54 -5.02 -12.40
CA SER A 25 9.63 -6.00 -11.82
C SER A 25 9.12 -5.49 -10.48
N GLU A 26 8.10 -6.14 -9.92
CA GLU A 26 7.62 -5.83 -8.57
C GLU A 26 8.74 -6.01 -7.53
N LYS A 27 9.58 -7.01 -7.71
CA LYS A 27 10.73 -7.25 -6.83
C LYS A 27 11.71 -6.08 -6.85
N VAL A 28 12.01 -5.55 -8.03
CA VAL A 28 12.91 -4.40 -8.16
C VAL A 28 12.25 -3.15 -7.61
N LEU A 29 10.98 -2.93 -7.85
CA LEU A 29 10.24 -1.80 -7.29
C LEU A 29 10.32 -1.81 -5.76
N LYS A 30 10.06 -2.96 -5.15
CA LYS A 30 10.16 -3.13 -3.70
C LYS A 30 11.57 -2.85 -3.22
N LYS A 31 12.58 -3.35 -3.91
CA LYS A 31 13.99 -3.10 -3.57
C LYS A 31 14.30 -1.60 -3.58
N LEU A 32 13.87 -0.88 -4.62
CA LEU A 32 14.10 0.57 -4.70
C LEU A 32 13.43 1.31 -3.54
N ILE A 33 12.22 0.91 -3.18
CA ILE A 33 11.50 1.49 -2.05
C ILE A 33 12.26 1.25 -0.75
N LEU A 34 12.70 0.01 -0.51
CA LEU A 34 13.39 -0.35 0.74
C LEU A 34 14.76 0.29 0.85
N GLU A 35 15.49 0.41 -0.24
CA GLU A 35 16.79 1.09 -0.25
C GLU A 35 16.67 2.58 0.05
N ASN A 36 15.51 3.17 -0.23
CA ASN A 36 15.22 4.59 -0.01
C ASN A 36 13.97 4.75 0.85
N ILE A 37 13.84 3.93 1.88
CA ILE A 37 12.59 3.84 2.67
C ILE A 37 12.21 5.18 3.30
N GLU A 38 13.17 5.94 3.79
CA GLU A 38 12.89 7.25 4.39
C GLU A 38 12.27 8.19 3.36
N SER A 39 12.84 8.23 2.15
CA SER A 39 12.30 9.01 1.05
C SER A 39 10.89 8.57 0.67
N PHE A 40 10.67 7.26 0.60
CA PHE A 40 9.36 6.70 0.30
C PHE A 40 8.32 7.08 1.36
N MET A 41 8.69 6.97 2.63
CA MET A 41 7.77 7.33 3.72
C MET A 41 7.41 8.81 3.66
N ASN A 42 8.36 9.68 3.35
CA ASN A 42 8.10 11.11 3.17
C ASN A 42 7.19 11.38 1.98
N GLU A 43 7.30 10.59 0.91
CA GLU A 43 6.45 10.71 -0.26
C GLU A 43 5.00 10.32 0.03
N LEU A 44 4.79 9.28 0.82
CA LEU A 44 3.44 8.87 1.20
C LEU A 44 2.71 9.95 1.99
N GLY A 45 3.43 10.66 2.84
CA GLY A 45 2.85 11.70 3.67
C GLY A 45 3.35 11.62 5.11
N ASN A 46 2.71 12.39 5.97
CA ASN A 46 3.10 12.48 7.36
C ASN A 46 2.51 11.35 8.20
N SER A 47 3.17 11.06 9.32
CA SER A 47 2.65 10.19 10.37
C SER A 47 2.61 8.69 10.02
N PHE A 48 3.31 8.29 8.97
CA PHE A 48 3.45 6.88 8.62
C PHE A 48 4.68 6.27 9.29
N CYS A 49 4.51 5.09 9.86
CA CYS A 49 5.59 4.29 10.44
C CYS A 49 5.73 2.98 9.67
N PHE A 50 6.97 2.55 9.45
CA PHE A 50 7.26 1.29 8.80
C PHE A 50 7.16 0.14 9.80
N VAL A 51 6.31 -0.86 9.53
CA VAL A 51 6.16 -2.06 10.36
C VAL A 51 6.98 -3.21 9.76
N GLY A 52 6.86 -3.45 8.46
CA GLY A 52 7.64 -4.50 7.83
C GLY A 52 7.41 -4.61 6.32
N SER A 53 8.34 -5.27 5.65
CA SER A 53 8.21 -5.64 4.25
C SER A 53 8.10 -7.16 4.14
N GLU A 54 7.49 -7.66 3.08
CA GLU A 54 7.23 -9.09 2.93
C GLU A 54 6.63 -9.63 4.23
N TYR A 55 5.60 -8.93 4.72
CA TYR A 55 5.00 -9.23 6.01
C TYR A 55 4.23 -10.55 5.91
N LYS A 56 4.70 -11.55 6.64
CA LYS A 56 4.19 -12.90 6.55
C LYS A 56 2.89 -13.05 7.33
N ILE A 57 1.86 -13.53 6.65
CA ILE A 57 0.58 -13.85 7.27
C ILE A 57 0.25 -15.32 6.97
N LYS A 58 -0.45 -15.96 7.89
CA LYS A 58 -0.84 -17.36 7.73
C LYS A 58 -2.35 -17.46 7.58
N ILE A 59 -2.80 -17.99 6.46
CA ILE A 59 -4.20 -18.17 6.14
C ILE A 59 -4.44 -19.67 5.94
N GLY A 60 -5.10 -20.30 6.92
CA GLY A 60 -5.20 -21.76 6.92
C GLY A 60 -3.82 -22.38 7.02
N ASP A 61 -3.47 -23.21 6.05
CA ASP A 61 -2.17 -23.88 5.99
C ASP A 61 -1.16 -23.17 5.10
N ARG A 62 -1.53 -22.02 4.53
CA ARG A 62 -0.70 -21.31 3.56
C ARG A 62 -0.19 -20.00 4.12
N TYR A 63 1.02 -19.64 3.68
CA TYR A 63 1.62 -18.34 3.96
C TYR A 63 1.40 -17.42 2.79
N ASN A 64 1.05 -16.18 3.11
CA ASN A 64 0.98 -15.08 2.15
C ASN A 64 1.87 -13.96 2.67
N TYR A 65 2.24 -13.04 1.80
CA TYR A 65 3.16 -11.96 2.15
C TYR A 65 2.59 -10.65 1.66
N ILE A 66 2.39 -9.74 2.61
CA ILE A 66 2.00 -8.36 2.30
C ILE A 66 3.26 -7.62 1.90
N ASP A 67 3.23 -6.91 0.77
CA ASP A 67 4.41 -6.21 0.27
C ASP A 67 5.00 -5.27 1.31
N LEU A 68 4.20 -4.34 1.82
CA LEU A 68 4.60 -3.44 2.90
C LEU A 68 3.46 -3.32 3.89
N LEU A 69 3.78 -3.39 5.18
CA LEU A 69 2.85 -3.07 6.25
C LEU A 69 3.35 -1.83 6.97
N LEU A 70 2.49 -0.83 7.05
CA LEU A 70 2.76 0.44 7.70
C LEU A 70 1.73 0.68 8.80
N PHE A 71 1.98 1.69 9.59
CA PHE A 71 1.04 2.19 10.59
C PHE A 71 1.00 3.71 10.51
N ASN A 72 -0.20 4.28 10.56
CA ASN A 72 -0.36 5.73 10.62
C ASN A 72 -0.79 6.12 12.03
N TYR A 73 0.09 6.83 12.77
CA TYR A 73 -0.16 7.14 14.17
C TYR A 73 -1.10 8.34 14.36
N GLU A 74 -1.32 9.15 13.34
CA GLU A 74 -2.29 10.25 13.42
C GLU A 74 -3.72 9.71 13.35
N PHE A 75 -3.96 8.81 12.42
CA PHE A 75 -5.28 8.18 12.24
C PHE A 75 -5.44 6.86 12.98
N ASN A 76 -4.38 6.43 13.66
CA ASN A 76 -4.38 5.21 14.49
C ASN A 76 -4.88 3.97 13.74
N CYS A 77 -4.29 3.69 12.59
CA CYS A 77 -4.67 2.53 11.77
C CYS A 77 -3.47 1.91 11.06
N PHE A 78 -3.57 0.61 10.81
CA PHE A 78 -2.62 -0.08 9.95
C PHE A 78 -2.88 0.29 8.49
N VAL A 79 -1.83 0.22 7.69
CA VAL A 79 -1.87 0.54 6.26
C VAL A 79 -1.20 -0.61 5.50
N VAL A 80 -1.96 -1.29 4.67
CA VAL A 80 -1.44 -2.32 3.77
C VAL A 80 -1.08 -1.65 2.45
N VAL A 81 0.15 -1.85 1.99
CA VAL A 81 0.60 -1.34 0.70
C VAL A 81 0.94 -2.51 -0.21
N GLU A 82 0.33 -2.55 -1.38
CA GLU A 82 0.62 -3.55 -2.41
C GLU A 82 1.20 -2.86 -3.64
N LEU A 83 2.20 -3.47 -4.24
CA LEU A 83 2.95 -2.92 -5.37
C LEU A 83 2.62 -3.69 -6.65
N LYS A 84 2.27 -2.97 -7.70
CA LYS A 84 1.96 -3.55 -9.01
C LYS A 84 2.68 -2.76 -10.10
N VAL A 85 3.42 -3.46 -10.95
CA VAL A 85 4.14 -2.82 -12.08
C VAL A 85 3.30 -2.80 -13.36
N THR A 86 2.01 -3.03 -13.23
CA THR A 86 1.03 -3.04 -14.31
C THR A 86 -0.05 -2.00 -14.06
N GLU A 87 -1.02 -1.94 -14.97
CA GLU A 87 -2.25 -1.22 -14.74
C GLU A 87 -3.05 -1.87 -13.61
N LEU A 88 -3.77 -1.06 -12.86
CA LEU A 88 -4.65 -1.53 -11.78
C LEU A 88 -5.73 -2.45 -12.34
N LYS A 89 -5.92 -3.61 -11.69
CA LYS A 89 -6.93 -4.61 -12.06
C LYS A 89 -7.84 -4.90 -10.88
N LYS A 90 -9.04 -5.36 -11.16
CA LYS A 90 -10.01 -5.71 -10.11
C LYS A 90 -9.51 -6.80 -9.15
N GLU A 91 -8.69 -7.72 -9.66
CA GLU A 91 -8.08 -8.77 -8.84
C GLU A 91 -7.17 -8.21 -7.75
N HIS A 92 -6.54 -7.07 -8.01
CA HIS A 92 -5.69 -6.38 -7.03
C HIS A 92 -6.52 -5.88 -5.85
N ILE A 93 -7.74 -5.41 -6.11
CA ILE A 93 -8.67 -4.95 -5.06
C ILE A 93 -9.04 -6.10 -4.13
N GLY A 94 -9.41 -7.24 -4.69
CA GLY A 94 -9.75 -8.42 -3.88
C GLY A 94 -8.60 -8.89 -3.01
N GLN A 95 -7.38 -8.87 -3.55
CA GLN A 95 -6.20 -9.28 -2.82
C GLN A 95 -5.90 -8.35 -1.64
N ILE A 96 -5.91 -7.04 -1.87
CA ILE A 96 -5.60 -6.09 -0.80
C ILE A 96 -6.70 -6.06 0.27
N GLU A 97 -7.96 -6.17 -0.13
CA GLU A 97 -9.08 -6.25 0.81
C GLU A 97 -8.94 -7.45 1.73
N PHE A 98 -8.55 -8.59 1.18
CA PHE A 98 -8.31 -9.80 1.95
C PHE A 98 -7.22 -9.58 3.00
N TYR A 99 -6.12 -8.94 2.63
CA TYR A 99 -5.03 -8.62 3.55
C TYR A 99 -5.46 -7.62 4.63
N MET A 100 -6.22 -6.60 4.26
CA MET A 100 -6.75 -5.62 5.21
C MET A 100 -7.63 -6.30 6.25
N ASN A 101 -8.50 -7.18 5.82
CA ASN A 101 -9.38 -7.92 6.71
C ASN A 101 -8.61 -8.84 7.64
N TYR A 102 -7.52 -9.45 7.14
CA TYR A 102 -6.64 -10.26 7.97
C TYR A 102 -6.02 -9.44 9.09
N ILE A 103 -5.49 -8.27 8.76
CA ILE A 103 -4.88 -7.36 9.75
C ILE A 103 -5.92 -6.94 10.79
N ASP A 104 -7.12 -6.60 10.36
CA ASP A 104 -8.20 -6.20 11.25
C ASP A 104 -8.58 -7.30 12.25
N LYS A 105 -8.54 -8.55 11.82
CA LYS A 105 -8.93 -9.68 12.66
C LYS A 105 -7.81 -10.22 13.55
N ASN A 106 -6.56 -10.09 13.11
CA ASN A 106 -5.44 -10.79 13.76
C ASN A 106 -4.40 -9.87 14.39
N LEU A 107 -4.27 -8.63 13.92
CA LEU A 107 -3.23 -7.72 14.39
C LEU A 107 -3.78 -6.46 15.05
N LYS A 108 -4.83 -5.89 14.47
CA LYS A 108 -5.46 -4.67 14.97
C LYS A 108 -6.04 -4.87 16.36
N ASN A 109 -5.85 -3.91 17.26
CA ASN A 109 -6.53 -3.92 18.55
C ASN A 109 -7.84 -3.12 18.50
N ILE A 110 -8.64 -3.23 19.55
CA ILE A 110 -9.99 -2.65 19.61
C ILE A 110 -9.99 -1.11 19.53
N ASN A 111 -8.90 -0.48 19.96
CA ASN A 111 -8.79 0.98 19.98
C ASN A 111 -8.30 1.57 18.66
N GLN A 112 -7.92 0.74 17.71
CA GLN A 112 -7.43 1.17 16.41
C GLN A 112 -8.56 1.18 15.39
N ASP A 113 -8.46 2.10 14.43
CA ASP A 113 -9.40 2.15 13.32
C ASP A 113 -9.12 1.04 12.31
N LYS A 114 -10.08 0.78 11.44
CA LYS A 114 -9.94 -0.24 10.40
C LYS A 114 -8.78 0.06 9.49
N THR A 115 -8.09 -0.99 9.09
CA THR A 115 -6.95 -0.94 8.18
C THR A 115 -7.34 -0.34 6.84
N ILE A 116 -6.48 0.50 6.30
CA ILE A 116 -6.63 1.04 4.95
C ILE A 116 -5.67 0.34 3.99
N GLY A 117 -5.97 0.41 2.71
CA GLY A 117 -5.17 -0.19 1.66
C GLY A 117 -4.76 0.82 0.61
N ILE A 118 -3.48 0.77 0.22
CA ILE A 118 -2.93 1.60 -0.85
C ILE A 118 -2.31 0.68 -1.88
N ILE A 119 -2.82 0.72 -3.11
CA ILE A 119 -2.22 0.01 -4.23
C ILE A 119 -1.39 1.02 -5.02
N ILE A 120 -0.09 0.80 -5.07
CA ILE A 120 0.82 1.62 -5.87
C ILE A 120 1.06 0.86 -7.17
N CYS A 121 0.62 1.42 -8.28
CA CYS A 121 0.61 0.75 -9.59
C CYS A 121 1.28 1.63 -10.64
N LYS A 122 1.61 1.02 -11.77
CA LYS A 122 2.19 1.74 -12.90
C LYS A 122 1.18 2.70 -13.52
N LYS A 123 -0.07 2.28 -13.61
CA LYS A 123 -1.15 3.07 -14.18
C LYS A 123 -2.46 2.79 -13.44
N GLU A 124 -3.12 3.84 -12.99
CA GLU A 124 -4.43 3.73 -12.37
C GLU A 124 -5.50 3.38 -13.40
N ASN A 125 -6.57 2.78 -12.91
CA ASN A 125 -7.78 2.54 -13.69
C ASN A 125 -8.96 3.03 -12.86
N ARG A 126 -9.48 4.20 -13.21
CA ARG A 126 -10.56 4.84 -12.44
C ARG A 126 -11.82 3.98 -12.34
N TYR A 127 -12.08 3.14 -13.34
CA TYR A 127 -13.27 2.29 -13.33
C TYR A 127 -13.16 1.18 -12.28
N VAL A 128 -11.96 0.68 -12.05
CA VAL A 128 -11.72 -0.32 -11.01
C VAL A 128 -12.00 0.28 -9.63
N ILE A 129 -11.56 1.50 -9.39
CA ILE A 129 -11.80 2.20 -8.12
C ILE A 129 -13.25 2.63 -8.01
N GLU A 130 -13.84 3.16 -9.08
CA GLU A 130 -15.24 3.62 -9.09
C GLU A 130 -16.21 2.54 -8.67
N TYR A 131 -15.97 1.30 -9.10
CA TYR A 131 -16.84 0.17 -8.78
C TYR A 131 -16.32 -0.68 -7.62
N CYS A 132 -15.31 -0.21 -6.91
CA CYS A 132 -14.84 -0.83 -5.68
C CYS A 132 -15.81 -0.45 -4.54
N SER A 133 -16.31 -1.45 -3.84
CA SER A 133 -17.26 -1.22 -2.74
C SER A 133 -16.60 -0.82 -1.43
N ASP A 134 -15.28 -0.95 -1.32
CA ASP A 134 -14.54 -0.63 -0.10
C ASP A 134 -13.84 0.72 -0.24
N ASP A 135 -14.34 1.72 0.45
CA ASP A 135 -13.82 3.09 0.41
C ASP A 135 -12.48 3.26 1.15
N ARG A 136 -12.00 2.22 1.83
CA ARG A 136 -10.71 2.21 2.51
C ARG A 136 -9.56 1.90 1.57
N ILE A 137 -9.85 1.55 0.31
CA ILE A 137 -8.84 1.18 -0.69
C ILE A 137 -8.67 2.33 -1.67
N ILE A 138 -7.42 2.76 -1.84
CA ILE A 138 -7.07 3.76 -2.84
C ILE A 138 -5.97 3.24 -3.74
N SER A 139 -5.86 3.80 -4.93
CA SER A 139 -4.74 3.56 -5.83
C SER A 139 -3.94 4.84 -6.05
N ARG A 140 -2.64 4.66 -6.29
CA ARG A 140 -1.72 5.75 -6.66
C ARG A 140 -0.77 5.23 -7.72
N GLU A 141 -0.40 6.09 -8.65
CA GLU A 141 0.64 5.76 -9.61
C GLU A 141 2.01 6.04 -9.01
N TYR A 142 3.00 5.25 -9.40
CA TYR A 142 4.38 5.57 -9.08
C TYR A 142 5.08 6.14 -10.32
N GLU A 143 6.11 6.92 -10.05
CA GLU A 143 6.97 7.47 -11.09
C GLU A 143 8.42 7.32 -10.62
N LEU A 144 9.26 6.74 -11.47
CA LEU A 144 10.68 6.56 -11.17
C LEU A 144 11.43 7.86 -11.49
N VAL A 145 12.21 8.34 -10.54
CA VAL A 145 12.94 9.60 -10.66
C VAL A 145 14.42 9.45 -10.37
#